data_4175489a85978ac0ec5d00a76af08ff5
#
_entry.id   4175489a85978ac0ec5d00a76af08ff5
#
_cell.length_a   1.000
_cell.length_b   1.000
_cell.length_c   1.000
_cell.angle_alpha   90.00
_cell.angle_beta   90.00
_cell.angle_gamma   90.00
#
_symmetry.space_group_name_H-M   'P 1'
#
loop_
_entity.id
_entity.type
_entity.pdbx_description
1 polymer ?
#
loop_
_entity_poly.entity_id
_entity_poly.type
_entity_poly.pdbx_seq_one_letter_code
_entity_poly.pdbx_strand_id
1 'polypeptide(L)'
;AYSGDCIKCSMIQGKNKCDCDWQGVCTYNLLNHSRISPIDERKEILCDILSTEQIGDNLYLIKIKVPKDIAKYLYEPGVYVFLKDKDKNSDIFNAPITVMDINEEEGILEVIIHAIGAKTKPIINNDKVYVKSPYYNGIFGLKEIKSNKEDNCLIVINGLSQANVINVIRRLLRNNNNVEVFVNGTLLDIIKEKIESMN
;
A
#
# COMPACT_ATOMS: atom_id res chain seq x y z
N ALA A 1 4.40 -15.85 1.88
CA ALA A 1 3.78 -17.14 2.20
C ALA A 1 2.78 -16.98 3.34
N TYR A 2 3.17 -16.41 4.48
CA TYR A 2 2.31 -16.26 5.66
C TYR A 2 1.07 -15.38 5.44
N SER A 3 1.15 -14.45 4.50
CA SER A 3 0.05 -13.57 4.14
C SER A 3 -0.89 -14.15 3.08
N GLY A 4 -0.58 -15.33 2.49
CA GLY A 4 -1.34 -15.90 1.37
C GLY A 4 -1.22 -15.14 0.05
N ASP A 5 -0.29 -14.17 -0.05
CA ASP A 5 -0.18 -13.27 -1.22
C ASP A 5 0.70 -13.80 -2.34
N CYS A 6 1.16 -15.04 -2.28
CA CYS A 6 1.97 -15.61 -3.35
C CYS A 6 1.09 -15.95 -4.56
N ILE A 7 0.96 -15.00 -5.47
CA ILE A 7 0.16 -15.16 -6.70
C ILE A 7 0.71 -16.23 -7.65
N LYS A 8 1.96 -16.64 -7.48
CA LYS A 8 2.59 -17.71 -8.30
C LYS A 8 2.44 -19.11 -7.69
N CYS A 9 1.96 -19.25 -6.47
CA CYS A 9 1.83 -20.54 -5.84
C CYS A 9 0.43 -21.12 -6.04
N SER A 10 0.30 -22.05 -6.98
CA SER A 10 -0.96 -22.74 -7.27
C SER A 10 -1.52 -23.50 -6.06
N MET A 11 -0.66 -24.07 -5.22
CA MET A 11 -1.09 -24.79 -4.00
C MET A 11 -1.70 -23.85 -2.97
N ILE A 12 -1.11 -22.65 -2.77
CA ILE A 12 -1.68 -21.63 -1.87
C ILE A 12 -3.00 -21.08 -2.44
N GLN A 13 -3.14 -21.07 -3.78
CA GLN A 13 -4.37 -20.69 -4.46
C GLN A 13 -5.46 -21.79 -4.47
N GLY A 14 -5.22 -22.91 -3.82
CA GLY A 14 -6.19 -24.01 -3.67
C GLY A 14 -6.20 -25.01 -4.81
N LYS A 15 -5.22 -25.01 -5.72
CA LYS A 15 -5.08 -26.06 -6.74
C LYS A 15 -4.52 -27.35 -6.14
N ASN A 16 -4.86 -28.48 -6.76
CA ASN A 16 -4.41 -29.82 -6.32
C ASN A 16 -3.02 -30.22 -6.83
N LYS A 17 -2.45 -29.45 -7.76
CA LYS A 17 -1.14 -29.70 -8.36
C LYS A 17 -0.29 -28.45 -8.34
N CYS A 18 1.00 -28.64 -8.01
CA CYS A 18 2.01 -27.61 -8.14
C CYS A 18 2.37 -27.44 -9.62
N ASP A 19 2.18 -26.25 -10.16
CA ASP A 19 2.58 -25.85 -11.51
C ASP A 19 3.60 -24.69 -11.49
N CYS A 20 4.25 -24.48 -10.34
CA CYS A 20 5.19 -23.39 -10.10
C CYS A 20 6.56 -23.70 -10.72
N ASP A 21 7.10 -22.73 -11.44
CA ASP A 21 8.45 -22.76 -12.02
C ASP A 21 9.53 -22.13 -11.12
N TRP A 22 9.16 -21.79 -9.89
CA TRP A 22 10.07 -21.18 -8.92
C TRP A 22 11.13 -22.17 -8.43
N GLN A 23 12.40 -21.79 -8.56
CA GLN A 23 13.55 -22.63 -8.19
C GLN A 23 14.15 -22.30 -6.81
N GLY A 24 13.59 -21.35 -6.10
CA GLY A 24 14.00 -21.01 -4.73
C GLY A 24 13.31 -21.84 -3.67
N VAL A 25 13.30 -21.34 -2.43
CA VAL A 25 12.62 -22.01 -1.32
C VAL A 25 11.12 -22.07 -1.59
N CYS A 26 10.54 -23.27 -1.50
CA CYS A 26 9.12 -23.47 -1.71
C CYS A 26 8.29 -22.79 -0.61
N THR A 27 7.55 -21.76 -0.99
CA THR A 27 6.71 -20.99 -0.05
C THR A 27 5.57 -21.80 0.54
N TYR A 28 5.03 -22.78 -0.21
CA TYR A 28 4.01 -23.69 0.28
C TYR A 28 4.55 -24.64 1.36
N ASN A 29 5.73 -25.22 1.13
CA ASN A 29 6.38 -26.05 2.14
C ASN A 29 6.77 -25.24 3.37
N LEU A 30 7.28 -24.03 3.19
CA LEU A 30 7.61 -23.13 4.29
C LEU A 30 6.36 -22.82 5.13
N LEU A 31 5.22 -22.58 4.50
CA LEU A 31 3.94 -22.34 5.19
C LEU A 31 3.49 -23.58 5.97
N ASN A 32 3.51 -24.77 5.34
CA ASN A 32 3.05 -26.01 5.96
C ASN A 32 3.93 -26.50 7.12
N HIS A 33 5.24 -26.22 7.05
CA HIS A 33 6.20 -26.59 8.11
C HIS A 33 6.36 -25.50 9.17
N SER A 34 5.88 -24.28 8.92
CA SER A 34 5.84 -23.25 9.94
C SER A 34 4.71 -23.55 10.92
N ARG A 35 5.00 -23.48 12.20
CA ARG A 35 3.99 -23.56 13.28
C ARG A 35 3.21 -22.25 13.44
N ILE A 36 3.34 -21.34 12.47
CA ILE A 36 2.69 -20.02 12.47
C ILE A 36 1.34 -20.21 11.79
N SER A 37 0.27 -19.96 12.50
CA SER A 37 -1.07 -19.89 11.91
C SER A 37 -1.07 -18.87 10.77
N PRO A 38 -1.75 -19.15 9.63
CA PRO A 38 -1.98 -18.14 8.63
C PRO A 38 -2.53 -16.88 9.30
N ILE A 39 -2.07 -15.72 8.87
CA ILE A 39 -2.69 -14.45 9.27
C ILE A 39 -4.18 -14.59 8.95
N ASP A 40 -5.03 -14.25 9.91
CA ASP A 40 -6.47 -14.23 9.74
C ASP A 40 -6.82 -13.64 8.38
N GLU A 41 -7.80 -14.25 7.71
CA GLU A 41 -8.26 -13.77 6.41
C GLU A 41 -8.45 -12.26 6.47
N ARG A 42 -7.84 -11.55 5.50
CA ARG A 42 -8.01 -10.11 5.35
C ARG A 42 -9.48 -9.80 5.17
N LYS A 43 -10.10 -9.32 6.22
CA LYS A 43 -11.51 -8.93 6.21
C LYS A 43 -11.66 -7.60 5.53
N GLU A 44 -12.74 -7.45 4.78
CA GLU A 44 -13.19 -6.14 4.36
C GLU A 44 -13.83 -5.44 5.53
N ILE A 45 -13.37 -4.23 5.82
CA ILE A 45 -13.87 -3.40 6.91
C ILE A 45 -14.48 -2.14 6.32
N LEU A 46 -15.71 -1.84 6.68
CA LEU A 46 -16.34 -0.59 6.29
C LEU A 46 -15.80 0.53 7.17
N CYS A 47 -15.11 1.47 6.53
CA CYS A 47 -14.41 2.59 7.16
C CYS A 47 -15.03 3.92 6.77
N ASP A 48 -14.99 4.88 7.69
CA ASP A 48 -15.47 6.23 7.42
C ASP A 48 -14.45 7.04 6.61
N ILE A 49 -14.90 7.76 5.59
CA ILE A 49 -14.10 8.76 4.89
C ILE A 49 -14.22 10.07 5.67
N LEU A 50 -13.09 10.54 6.21
CA LEU A 50 -13.02 11.76 7.00
C LEU A 50 -13.01 13.02 6.14
N SER A 51 -12.30 12.96 5.00
CA SER A 51 -12.23 14.04 4.02
C SER A 51 -11.89 13.51 2.63
N THR A 52 -12.40 14.22 1.62
CA THR A 52 -12.05 14.04 0.21
C THR A 52 -11.73 15.42 -0.34
N GLU A 53 -10.49 15.62 -0.78
CA GLU A 53 -9.99 16.89 -1.30
C GLU A 53 -9.49 16.69 -2.72
N GLN A 54 -9.93 17.52 -3.64
CA GLN A 54 -9.42 17.52 -5.01
C GLN A 54 -8.09 18.26 -5.06
N ILE A 55 -7.03 17.57 -5.46
CA ILE A 55 -5.64 18.07 -5.51
C ILE A 55 -5.09 18.20 -6.94
N GLY A 56 -5.91 17.88 -7.94
CA GLY A 56 -5.56 17.94 -9.35
C GLY A 56 -6.68 17.43 -10.25
N ASP A 57 -6.42 17.32 -11.56
CA ASP A 57 -7.39 16.80 -12.52
C ASP A 57 -7.74 15.34 -12.23
N ASN A 58 -8.96 15.11 -11.73
CA ASN A 58 -9.43 13.81 -11.26
C ASN A 58 -8.54 13.17 -10.18
N LEU A 59 -7.68 13.93 -9.52
CA LEU A 59 -6.84 13.48 -8.41
C LEU A 59 -7.44 13.94 -7.09
N TYR A 60 -7.58 13.01 -6.18
CA TYR A 60 -8.19 13.26 -4.87
C TYR A 60 -7.33 12.69 -3.76
N LEU A 61 -7.05 13.51 -2.75
CA LEU A 61 -6.53 13.07 -1.46
C LEU A 61 -7.71 12.64 -0.60
N ILE A 62 -7.67 11.41 -0.11
CA ILE A 62 -8.73 10.87 0.75
C ILE A 62 -8.13 10.45 2.08
N LYS A 63 -8.75 10.89 3.17
CA LYS A 63 -8.43 10.48 4.53
C LYS A 63 -9.50 9.50 5.02
N ILE A 64 -9.06 8.32 5.45
CA ILE A 64 -9.94 7.22 5.84
C ILE A 64 -9.64 6.83 7.28
N LYS A 65 -10.67 6.69 8.12
CA LYS A 65 -10.55 6.20 9.48
C LYS A 65 -10.47 4.68 9.48
N VAL A 66 -9.30 4.13 9.77
CA VAL A 66 -9.09 2.68 9.86
C VAL A 66 -8.86 2.23 11.30
N PRO A 67 -9.17 0.98 11.67
CA PRO A 67 -8.84 0.43 12.97
C PRO A 67 -7.35 0.51 13.28
N LYS A 68 -6.99 0.82 14.52
CA LYS A 68 -5.58 0.99 14.95
C LYS A 68 -4.75 -0.28 14.83
N ASP A 69 -5.37 -1.45 14.98
CA ASP A 69 -4.74 -2.76 14.80
C ASP A 69 -4.30 -3.01 13.35
N ILE A 70 -4.97 -2.38 12.37
CA ILE A 70 -4.59 -2.38 10.96
C ILE A 70 -3.58 -1.28 10.67
N ALA A 71 -3.78 -0.08 11.19
CA ALA A 71 -2.95 1.10 10.92
C ALA A 71 -1.44 0.83 11.12
N LYS A 72 -1.08 0.11 12.18
CA LYS A 72 0.32 -0.26 12.50
C LYS A 72 1.05 -1.07 11.42
N TYR A 73 0.33 -1.63 10.46
CA TYR A 73 0.91 -2.38 9.34
C TYR A 73 1.01 -1.57 8.04
N LEU A 74 0.48 -0.34 8.01
CA LEU A 74 0.35 0.44 6.78
C LEU A 74 1.51 1.41 6.52
N TYR A 75 2.53 1.47 7.39
CA TYR A 75 3.68 2.37 7.23
C TYR A 75 4.84 1.78 6.40
N GLU A 76 4.74 0.51 6.00
CA GLU A 76 5.81 -0.15 5.25
C GLU A 76 5.90 0.37 3.80
N PRO A 77 7.11 0.51 3.21
CA PRO A 77 7.26 0.86 1.82
C PRO A 77 6.51 -0.10 0.89
N GLY A 78 5.77 0.43 -0.07
CA GLY A 78 5.03 -0.37 -1.05
C GLY A 78 3.80 -1.09 -0.50
N VAL A 79 3.36 -0.76 0.72
CA VAL A 79 2.09 -1.26 1.21
C VAL A 79 0.93 -0.62 0.43
N TYR A 80 -0.07 -1.42 0.11
CA TYR A 80 -1.30 -0.95 -0.50
C TYR A 80 -2.52 -1.61 0.13
N VAL A 81 -3.66 -1.03 -0.11
CA VAL A 81 -4.96 -1.50 0.33
C VAL A 81 -5.87 -1.69 -0.88
N PHE A 82 -6.83 -2.59 -0.80
CA PHE A 82 -7.95 -2.55 -1.72
C PHE A 82 -9.05 -1.67 -1.14
N LEU A 83 -9.50 -0.72 -1.95
CA LEU A 83 -10.67 0.10 -1.66
C LEU A 83 -11.82 -0.32 -2.55
N LYS A 84 -13.00 -0.39 -1.98
CA LYS A 84 -14.22 -0.72 -2.70
C LYS A 84 -15.36 0.18 -2.23
N ASP A 85 -16.12 0.68 -3.19
CA ASP A 85 -17.34 1.45 -2.94
C ASP A 85 -18.31 0.64 -2.06
N LYS A 86 -18.88 1.31 -1.05
CA LYS A 86 -19.81 0.71 -0.08
C LYS A 86 -21.03 0.03 -0.70
N ASP A 87 -21.46 0.50 -1.87
CA ASP A 87 -22.64 -0.01 -2.59
C ASP A 87 -22.30 -1.16 -3.56
N LYS A 88 -21.05 -1.64 -3.58
CA LYS A 88 -20.58 -2.73 -4.43
C LYS A 88 -20.29 -4.00 -3.64
N ASN A 89 -20.91 -5.11 -4.03
CA ASN A 89 -20.77 -6.38 -3.32
C ASN A 89 -19.74 -7.34 -3.94
N SER A 90 -19.25 -7.07 -5.14
CA SER A 90 -18.33 -7.96 -5.85
C SER A 90 -16.88 -7.51 -5.72
N ASP A 91 -15.96 -8.46 -5.50
CA ASP A 91 -14.52 -8.22 -5.42
C ASP A 91 -13.90 -7.67 -6.72
N ILE A 92 -14.61 -7.77 -7.84
CA ILE A 92 -14.19 -7.16 -9.11
C ILE A 92 -14.06 -5.63 -8.99
N PHE A 93 -14.79 -5.01 -8.06
CA PHE A 93 -14.73 -3.57 -7.81
C PHE A 93 -13.61 -3.15 -6.86
N ASN A 94 -12.87 -4.08 -6.29
CA ASN A 94 -11.69 -3.78 -5.49
C ASN A 94 -10.66 -3.02 -6.33
N ALA A 95 -10.30 -1.82 -5.89
CA ALA A 95 -9.27 -0.98 -6.50
C ALA A 95 -8.00 -1.05 -5.63
N PRO A 96 -6.86 -1.53 -6.13
CA PRO A 96 -5.60 -1.47 -5.40
C PRO A 96 -5.12 -0.03 -5.34
N ILE A 97 -5.00 0.50 -4.14
CA ILE A 97 -4.58 1.87 -3.89
C ILE A 97 -3.39 1.86 -2.93
N THR A 98 -2.32 2.51 -3.32
CA THR A 98 -1.13 2.63 -2.49
C THR A 98 -1.40 3.51 -1.29
N VAL A 99 -0.88 3.11 -0.16
CA VAL A 99 -0.84 3.92 1.04
C VAL A 99 0.19 5.03 0.86
N MET A 100 -0.28 6.27 0.83
CA MET A 100 0.61 7.43 0.81
C MET A 100 1.21 7.67 2.19
N ASP A 101 0.35 7.73 3.20
CA ASP A 101 0.77 7.95 4.58
C ASP A 101 -0.23 7.35 5.57
N ILE A 102 0.19 7.21 6.82
CA ILE A 102 -0.62 6.70 7.92
C ILE A 102 -0.27 7.39 9.23
N ASN A 103 -1.26 7.92 9.91
CA ASN A 103 -1.17 8.28 11.31
C ASN A 103 -1.62 7.06 12.14
N GLU A 104 -0.67 6.32 12.70
CA GLU A 104 -0.94 5.08 13.45
C GLU A 104 -1.71 5.35 14.74
N GLU A 105 -1.41 6.46 15.44
CA GLU A 105 -2.03 6.79 16.72
C GLU A 105 -3.51 7.14 16.57
N GLU A 106 -3.83 7.86 15.51
CA GLU A 106 -5.20 8.25 15.20
C GLU A 106 -5.90 7.25 14.27
N GLY A 107 -5.19 6.33 13.62
CA GLY A 107 -5.76 5.41 12.63
C GLY A 107 -6.28 6.16 11.40
N ILE A 108 -5.54 7.16 10.90
CA ILE A 108 -5.91 7.93 9.71
C ILE A 108 -5.03 7.51 8.56
N LEU A 109 -5.61 6.80 7.61
CA LEU A 109 -4.99 6.40 6.35
C LEU A 109 -5.18 7.51 5.31
N GLU A 110 -4.08 7.92 4.68
CA GLU A 110 -4.07 8.87 3.57
C GLU A 110 -3.71 8.17 2.26
N VAL A 111 -4.54 8.38 1.25
CA VAL A 111 -4.36 7.82 -0.09
C VAL A 111 -4.63 8.88 -1.16
N ILE A 112 -3.94 8.75 -2.31
CA ILE A 112 -4.26 9.55 -3.50
C ILE A 112 -4.95 8.64 -4.51
N ILE A 113 -6.13 9.07 -4.97
CA ILE A 113 -6.93 8.32 -5.94
C ILE A 113 -7.04 9.13 -7.24
N HIS A 114 -6.71 8.48 -8.37
CA HIS A 114 -7.06 8.99 -9.68
C HIS A 114 -8.44 8.46 -10.08
N ALA A 115 -9.45 9.31 -9.99
CA ALA A 115 -10.85 8.94 -10.12
C ALA A 115 -11.32 8.93 -11.57
N ILE A 116 -10.76 8.04 -12.41
CA ILE A 116 -11.09 7.94 -13.84
C ILE A 116 -11.95 6.73 -14.20
N GLY A 117 -11.90 5.67 -13.40
CA GLY A 117 -12.53 4.39 -13.71
C GLY A 117 -13.77 4.08 -12.86
N ALA A 118 -14.50 3.04 -13.27
CA ALA A 118 -15.71 2.57 -12.59
C ALA A 118 -15.46 2.10 -11.14
N LYS A 119 -14.23 1.78 -10.78
CA LYS A 119 -13.84 1.37 -9.42
C LYS A 119 -13.57 2.56 -8.50
N THR A 120 -13.00 3.64 -9.04
CA THR A 120 -12.50 4.75 -8.24
C THR A 120 -13.42 5.96 -8.22
N LYS A 121 -14.17 6.24 -9.30
CA LYS A 121 -15.15 7.32 -9.34
C LYS A 121 -16.21 7.28 -8.24
N PRO A 122 -16.80 6.12 -7.91
CA PRO A 122 -17.80 6.10 -6.84
C PRO A 122 -17.24 6.44 -5.46
N ILE A 123 -15.98 6.07 -5.19
CA ILE A 123 -15.36 6.22 -3.87
C ILE A 123 -15.30 7.68 -3.43
N ILE A 124 -14.99 8.60 -4.37
CA ILE A 124 -14.79 10.03 -4.05
C ILE A 124 -16.05 10.76 -3.60
N ASN A 125 -17.23 10.21 -3.87
CA ASN A 125 -18.53 10.80 -3.52
C ASN A 125 -19.17 10.17 -2.30
N ASN A 126 -18.52 9.20 -1.66
CA ASN A 126 -19.07 8.48 -0.54
C ASN A 126 -18.52 8.97 0.80
N ASP A 127 -19.29 8.74 1.85
CA ASP A 127 -18.93 8.95 3.26
C ASP A 127 -18.20 7.72 3.86
N LYS A 128 -18.30 6.55 3.20
CA LYS A 128 -17.73 5.28 3.65
C LYS A 128 -17.13 4.49 2.49
N VAL A 129 -16.14 3.66 2.80
CA VAL A 129 -15.46 2.80 1.85
C VAL A 129 -15.08 1.49 2.52
N TYR A 130 -15.18 0.36 1.80
CA TYR A 130 -14.58 -0.87 2.27
C TYR A 130 -13.08 -0.84 2.09
N VAL A 131 -12.35 -1.15 3.14
CA VAL A 131 -10.88 -1.29 3.16
C VAL A 131 -10.52 -2.74 3.42
N LYS A 132 -9.75 -3.34 2.53
CA LYS A 132 -9.17 -4.69 2.70
C LYS A 132 -7.65 -4.57 2.68
N SER A 133 -6.99 -4.90 3.78
CA SER A 133 -5.54 -4.64 3.97
C SER A 133 -4.92 -5.56 5.02
N PRO A 134 -3.58 -5.53 5.17
CA PRO A 134 -2.55 -4.90 4.33
C PRO A 134 -2.06 -5.84 3.21
N TYR A 135 -1.51 -5.26 2.13
CA TYR A 135 -0.81 -5.99 1.07
C TYR A 135 0.57 -5.38 0.86
N TYR A 136 1.64 -6.21 0.77
CA TYR A 136 3.04 -5.75 0.86
C TYR A 136 3.85 -5.89 -0.42
N ASN A 137 3.26 -6.30 -1.52
CA ASN A 137 3.96 -6.56 -2.78
C ASN A 137 3.80 -5.41 -3.81
N GLY A 138 3.53 -4.20 -3.35
CA GLY A 138 3.37 -3.01 -4.20
C GLY A 138 4.67 -2.39 -4.69
N ILE A 139 5.84 -2.87 -4.23
CA ILE A 139 7.15 -2.40 -4.67
C ILE A 139 8.10 -3.58 -4.87
N PHE A 140 8.93 -3.52 -5.92
CA PHE A 140 10.05 -4.44 -6.12
C PHE A 140 11.30 -3.93 -5.38
N GLY A 141 12.17 -4.85 -4.92
CA GLY A 141 13.39 -4.47 -4.19
C GLY A 141 13.14 -4.02 -2.75
N LEU A 142 12.04 -4.42 -2.13
CA LEU A 142 11.73 -4.05 -0.74
C LEU A 142 12.82 -4.49 0.25
N LYS A 143 13.46 -5.64 0.00
CA LYS A 143 14.56 -6.15 0.83
C LYS A 143 15.74 -5.18 0.81
N GLU A 144 16.11 -4.71 -0.36
CA GLU A 144 17.21 -3.77 -0.58
C GLU A 144 16.90 -2.43 0.10
N ILE A 145 15.70 -1.89 -0.06
CA ILE A 145 15.26 -0.67 0.61
C ILE A 145 15.34 -0.82 2.14
N LYS A 146 14.94 -1.98 2.67
CA LYS A 146 14.97 -2.25 4.11
C LYS A 146 16.36 -2.46 4.68
N SER A 147 17.30 -2.98 3.89
CA SER A 147 18.66 -3.32 4.32
C SER A 147 19.69 -2.22 4.07
N ASN A 148 19.39 -1.26 3.18
CA ASN A 148 20.30 -0.18 2.85
C ASN A 148 20.52 0.75 4.06
N LYS A 149 21.79 1.07 4.38
CA LYS A 149 22.17 1.87 5.56
C LYS A 149 23.36 2.76 5.25
N GLU A 150 23.31 3.98 5.79
CA GLU A 150 24.44 4.91 5.76
C GLU A 150 24.97 5.18 4.34
N ASP A 151 24.06 5.24 3.37
CA ASP A 151 24.37 5.37 1.94
C ASP A 151 23.68 6.60 1.32
N ASN A 152 24.08 6.96 0.10
CA ASN A 152 23.43 8.01 -0.68
C ASN A 152 22.38 7.39 -1.61
N CYS A 153 21.15 7.78 -1.43
CA CYS A 153 20.00 7.26 -2.17
C CYS A 153 19.39 8.34 -3.05
N LEU A 154 19.29 8.09 -4.35
CA LEU A 154 18.55 8.95 -5.27
C LEU A 154 17.19 8.30 -5.59
N ILE A 155 16.13 9.03 -5.30
CA ILE A 155 14.75 8.63 -5.66
C ILE A 155 14.30 9.46 -6.86
N VAL A 156 13.91 8.79 -7.94
CA VAL A 156 13.33 9.46 -9.11
C VAL A 156 11.83 9.20 -9.14
N ILE A 157 11.05 10.27 -9.14
CA ILE A 157 9.57 10.22 -9.12
C ILE A 157 9.01 10.74 -10.42
N ASN A 158 7.97 10.05 -10.93
CA ASN A 158 7.23 10.50 -12.11
C ASN A 158 5.72 10.34 -11.89
N GLY A 159 4.95 11.39 -12.15
CA GLY A 159 3.48 11.37 -12.11
C GLY A 159 2.93 10.84 -10.79
N LEU A 160 1.99 9.89 -10.85
CA LEU A 160 1.31 9.33 -9.67
C LEU A 160 2.19 8.50 -8.75
N SER A 161 3.41 8.10 -9.19
CA SER A 161 4.33 7.35 -8.32
C SER A 161 4.75 8.14 -7.09
N GLN A 162 4.58 9.46 -7.08
CA GLN A 162 4.83 10.30 -5.91
C GLN A 162 3.97 9.92 -4.68
N ALA A 163 2.80 9.29 -4.88
CA ALA A 163 2.00 8.79 -3.77
C ALA A 163 2.68 7.67 -2.96
N ASN A 164 3.66 6.96 -3.56
CA ASN A 164 4.36 5.84 -2.94
C ASN A 164 5.63 6.25 -2.20
N VAL A 165 6.09 7.46 -2.39
CA VAL A 165 7.45 7.86 -2.02
C VAL A 165 7.62 8.10 -0.52
N ILE A 166 6.58 8.56 0.17
CA ILE A 166 6.65 8.98 1.57
C ILE A 166 7.17 7.85 2.48
N ASN A 167 6.58 6.66 2.38
CA ASN A 167 7.00 5.51 3.19
C ASN A 167 8.40 4.99 2.79
N VAL A 168 8.80 5.15 1.52
CA VAL A 168 10.15 4.80 1.05
C VAL A 168 11.18 5.75 1.65
N ILE A 169 10.97 7.07 1.55
CA ILE A 169 11.86 8.09 2.13
C ILE A 169 11.99 7.87 3.64
N ARG A 170 10.87 7.77 4.33
CA ARG A 170 10.85 7.54 5.79
C ARG A 170 11.66 6.30 6.18
N ARG A 171 11.56 5.22 5.40
CA ARG A 171 12.31 3.99 5.66
C ARG A 171 13.82 4.17 5.45
N LEU A 172 14.21 4.84 4.38
CA LEU A 172 15.62 5.11 4.09
C LEU A 172 16.24 6.04 5.13
N LEU A 173 15.54 7.12 5.52
CA LEU A 173 16.00 8.05 6.57
C LEU A 173 16.14 7.35 7.93
N ARG A 174 15.24 6.46 8.31
CA ARG A 174 15.37 5.66 9.55
C ARG A 174 16.62 4.77 9.58
N ASN A 175 17.17 4.47 8.43
CA ASN A 175 18.40 3.70 8.30
C ASN A 175 19.66 4.60 8.13
N ASN A 176 19.55 5.90 8.45
CA ASN A 176 20.62 6.91 8.33
C ASN A 176 21.14 7.07 6.88
N ASN A 177 20.32 6.82 5.87
CA ASN A 177 20.69 7.14 4.49
C ASN A 177 20.50 8.63 4.23
N ASN A 178 21.35 9.19 3.35
CA ASN A 178 21.15 10.50 2.75
C ASN A 178 20.23 10.32 1.52
N VAL A 179 19.11 11.03 1.48
CA VAL A 179 18.08 10.81 0.45
C VAL A 179 17.91 12.07 -0.39
N GLU A 180 18.17 11.96 -1.67
CA GLU A 180 17.87 12.97 -2.67
C GLU A 180 16.64 12.57 -3.49
N VAL A 181 15.74 13.52 -3.76
CA VAL A 181 14.52 13.27 -4.52
C VAL A 181 14.52 14.10 -5.78
N PHE A 182 14.51 13.44 -6.93
CA PHE A 182 14.37 14.06 -8.24
C PHE A 182 12.94 13.84 -8.76
N VAL A 183 12.26 14.93 -9.12
CA VAL A 183 10.87 14.88 -9.60
C VAL A 183 10.81 15.20 -11.07
N ASN A 184 10.31 14.27 -11.88
CA ASN A 184 10.00 14.51 -13.27
C ASN A 184 8.54 14.97 -13.39
N GLY A 185 8.34 16.27 -13.64
CA GLY A 185 7.04 16.89 -13.70
C GLY A 185 6.70 17.72 -12.47
N THR A 186 5.41 17.88 -12.18
CA THR A 186 4.92 18.70 -11.07
C THR A 186 4.82 17.85 -9.80
N LEU A 187 5.47 18.31 -8.73
CA LEU A 187 5.30 17.74 -7.40
C LEU A 187 4.01 18.27 -6.79
N LEU A 188 3.19 17.36 -6.23
CA LEU A 188 1.99 17.74 -5.49
C LEU A 188 2.38 18.42 -4.17
N ASP A 189 1.71 19.53 -3.84
CA ASP A 189 2.02 20.32 -2.64
C ASP A 189 1.99 19.47 -1.36
N ILE A 190 1.00 18.61 -1.22
CA ILE A 190 0.91 17.68 -0.06
C ILE A 190 2.12 16.74 0.06
N ILE A 191 2.67 16.28 -1.06
CA ILE A 191 3.86 15.42 -1.06
C ILE A 191 5.10 16.25 -0.69
N LYS A 192 5.21 17.47 -1.24
CA LYS A 192 6.28 18.41 -0.92
C LYS A 192 6.32 18.72 0.58
N GLU A 193 5.20 19.12 1.16
CA GLU A 193 5.07 19.42 2.59
C GLU A 193 5.49 18.24 3.47
N LYS A 194 5.06 17.02 3.11
CA LYS A 194 5.44 15.81 3.86
C LYS A 194 6.93 15.50 3.77
N ILE A 195 7.55 15.66 2.59
CA ILE A 195 9.00 15.47 2.42
C ILE A 195 9.78 16.50 3.24
N GLU A 196 9.40 17.78 3.16
CA GLU A 196 10.04 18.86 3.91
C GLU A 196 9.90 18.68 5.42
N SER A 197 8.82 18.08 5.91
CA SER A 197 8.62 17.80 7.33
C SER A 197 9.47 16.64 7.88
N MET A 198 10.15 15.90 7.02
CA MET A 198 11.02 14.77 7.41
C MET A 198 12.49 15.16 7.63
N ASN A 199 12.86 16.40 7.26
CA ASN A 199 14.23 16.94 7.37
C ASN A 199 14.50 17.53 8.75
#